data_2e8885552fc455f1a9698416d0d0ee75
#
_entry.id   2e8885552fc455f1a9698416d0d0ee75
#
_cell.length_a   1.000
_cell.length_b   1.000
_cell.length_c   1.000
_cell.angle_alpha   90.00
_cell.angle_beta   90.00
_cell.angle_gamma   90.00
#
_symmetry.space_group_name_H-M   'P 1'
#
loop_
_entity.id
_entity.type
_entity.pdbx_description
1 polymer ?
#
loop_
_entity_poly.entity_id
_entity_poly.type
_entity_poly.pdbx_seq_one_letter_code
_entity_poly.pdbx_strand_id
1 'polypeptide(L)'
;MSEIRISDLIIPKYQPLFNNRSIKHIILTSGRAGTKSSFAAIRGDYQVVSSEKGSVVVLRKHHNKLRKTVYKEMLRGISRLKVPKSKFHITKSPMEIKYLKNGNTMYFAGSDGIDDTKGIIDEDRPIKLVIIDEATEFFDDGDGEDELLNIEATFARGNNGGFQMIYLYNPPKNPNAPIVEWCKKMEKRPDCVHIHTTYKDVPPEWVGNDLIETAEMLKESDEKQYRWVWLGESTGIDEIIYYMFNQNMIVEPTRAVYPVAIGVDYGQMNATTYEAWGLDVAKKKFRGLKEYYYSGRDEGKQKSPSEYAADFKEYFEELQKEYGIATAIVYIDPSAKGLAEEIKRKCPAVKIVDAQNDVALGISRTQKIMTYGVLEVSPTQENLIREAGTYEYDAKSIEQGKEVPVKINDHCMDAMRYAVMGMWKYLKYFLPIAEQED
;
A
#
# COMPACT_ATOMS: atom_id res chain seq x y z
N MET A 1 43.69 19.77 -1.29
CA MET A 1 42.51 18.96 -1.61
C MET A 1 41.59 19.85 -2.43
N SER A 2 41.22 19.45 -3.62
CA SER A 2 40.23 20.19 -4.40
C SER A 2 38.92 20.26 -3.61
N GLU A 3 38.39 21.45 -3.44
CA GLU A 3 37.08 21.71 -2.83
C GLU A 3 36.01 21.00 -3.66
N ILE A 4 35.13 20.20 -3.03
CA ILE A 4 34.00 19.56 -3.70
C ILE A 4 32.76 20.36 -3.34
N ARG A 5 32.04 20.78 -4.36
CA ARG A 5 30.73 21.39 -4.17
C ARG A 5 29.67 20.29 -4.22
N ILE A 6 28.80 20.26 -3.22
CA ILE A 6 27.69 19.30 -3.20
C ILE A 6 26.77 19.45 -4.43
N SER A 7 26.63 20.68 -4.92
CA SER A 7 25.88 20.96 -6.17
C SER A 7 26.39 20.19 -7.39
N ASP A 8 27.67 19.79 -7.38
CA ASP A 8 28.28 19.06 -8.49
C ASP A 8 28.08 17.54 -8.37
N LEU A 9 27.47 17.08 -7.26
CA LEU A 9 27.25 15.66 -6.95
C LEU A 9 25.78 15.26 -6.97
N ILE A 10 24.87 16.24 -6.95
CA ILE A 10 23.40 16.03 -6.90
C ILE A 10 22.71 16.89 -7.96
N ILE A 11 21.60 16.39 -8.47
CA ILE A 11 20.83 17.14 -9.47
C ILE A 11 20.17 18.41 -8.87
N PRO A 12 19.88 19.44 -9.67
CA PRO A 12 19.31 20.70 -9.19
C PRO A 12 18.04 20.54 -8.37
N LYS A 13 17.15 19.61 -8.73
CA LYS A 13 15.89 19.34 -7.99
C LYS A 13 16.12 18.95 -6.52
N TYR A 14 17.24 18.33 -6.19
CA TYR A 14 17.55 17.89 -4.84
C TYR A 14 18.35 18.92 -4.01
N GLN A 15 18.95 19.93 -4.64
CA GLN A 15 19.78 20.92 -3.96
C GLN A 15 19.05 21.64 -2.81
N PRO A 16 17.78 22.08 -2.95
CA PRO A 16 17.05 22.75 -1.87
C PRO A 16 16.84 21.87 -0.63
N LEU A 17 16.86 20.54 -0.80
CA LEU A 17 16.63 19.58 0.29
C LEU A 17 17.89 19.31 1.11
N PHE A 18 19.07 19.46 0.51
CA PHE A 18 20.32 18.92 1.07
C PHE A 18 20.64 19.47 2.47
N ASN A 19 20.47 20.76 2.67
CA ASN A 19 20.75 21.43 3.95
C ASN A 19 19.49 21.91 4.69
N ASN A 20 18.30 21.70 4.13
CA ASN A 20 17.07 22.15 4.75
C ASN A 20 16.66 21.23 5.92
N ARG A 21 16.79 21.72 7.14
CA ARG A 21 16.46 20.98 8.38
C ARG A 21 15.04 21.24 8.89
N SER A 22 14.29 22.15 8.25
CA SER A 22 12.89 22.41 8.59
C SER A 22 11.94 21.33 8.02
N ILE A 23 12.38 20.62 6.98
CA ILE A 23 11.67 19.49 6.39
C ILE A 23 12.00 18.23 7.19
N LYS A 24 10.98 17.61 7.79
CA LYS A 24 11.15 16.37 8.56
C LYS A 24 11.05 15.12 7.69
N HIS A 25 10.13 15.13 6.72
CA HIS A 25 9.88 14.00 5.82
C HIS A 25 10.20 14.37 4.39
N ILE A 26 11.09 13.61 3.77
CA ILE A 26 11.49 13.77 2.37
C ILE A 26 11.12 12.50 1.62
N ILE A 27 10.14 12.57 0.74
CA ILE A 27 9.73 11.45 -0.10
C ILE A 27 10.37 11.67 -1.48
N LEU A 28 11.14 10.68 -1.93
CA LEU A 28 11.78 10.71 -3.24
C LEU A 28 11.28 9.53 -4.07
N THR A 29 10.58 9.86 -5.15
CA THR A 29 10.13 8.87 -6.13
C THR A 29 10.84 9.07 -7.47
N SER A 30 11.01 8.01 -8.22
CA SER A 30 11.57 8.11 -9.55
C SER A 30 11.26 6.89 -10.41
N GLY A 31 11.39 7.03 -11.72
CA GLY A 31 11.70 5.93 -12.62
C GLY A 31 13.16 5.47 -12.49
N ARG A 32 13.61 4.65 -13.44
CA ARG A 32 15.02 4.26 -13.53
C ARG A 32 15.92 5.45 -13.78
N ALA A 33 17.15 5.38 -13.26
CA ALA A 33 18.19 6.40 -13.37
C ALA A 33 17.85 7.79 -12.80
N GLY A 34 16.79 7.94 -11.98
CA GLY A 34 16.38 9.20 -11.37
C GLY A 34 17.24 9.67 -10.19
N THR A 35 18.32 8.99 -9.85
CA THR A 35 19.37 9.33 -8.85
C THR A 35 18.94 9.48 -7.40
N LYS A 36 17.69 9.10 -7.00
CA LYS A 36 17.22 9.21 -5.62
C LYS A 36 18.11 8.48 -4.60
N SER A 37 18.54 7.25 -4.92
CA SER A 37 19.42 6.46 -4.04
C SER A 37 20.81 7.09 -3.90
N SER A 38 21.33 7.67 -4.97
CA SER A 38 22.61 8.40 -4.95
C SER A 38 22.53 9.66 -4.09
N PHE A 39 21.42 10.41 -4.17
CA PHE A 39 21.18 11.56 -3.29
C PHE A 39 21.12 11.14 -1.82
N ALA A 40 20.34 10.10 -1.50
CA ALA A 40 20.22 9.61 -0.14
C ALA A 40 21.57 9.13 0.43
N ALA A 41 22.39 8.47 -0.39
CA ALA A 41 23.72 8.03 0.00
C ALA A 41 24.62 9.24 0.31
N ILE A 42 24.75 10.21 -0.59
CA ILE A 42 25.56 11.40 -0.39
C ILE A 42 25.07 12.17 0.86
N ARG A 43 23.75 12.28 1.04
CA ARG A 43 23.15 12.97 2.19
C ARG A 43 23.42 12.25 3.51
N GLY A 44 23.35 10.91 3.54
CA GLY A 44 23.66 10.07 4.69
C GLY A 44 25.14 10.14 5.07
N ASP A 45 26.04 9.97 4.10
CA ASP A 45 27.48 10.05 4.29
C ASP A 45 27.92 11.45 4.75
N TYR A 46 27.33 12.49 4.16
CA TYR A 46 27.57 13.87 4.57
C TYR A 46 27.13 14.10 6.03
N GLN A 47 25.98 13.55 6.42
CA GLN A 47 25.50 13.65 7.81
C GLN A 47 26.53 13.07 8.80
N VAL A 48 27.04 11.88 8.51
CA VAL A 48 28.01 11.18 9.37
C VAL A 48 29.34 11.95 9.46
N VAL A 49 29.79 12.54 8.35
CA VAL A 49 31.10 13.22 8.27
C VAL A 49 31.05 14.65 8.83
N SER A 50 29.97 15.40 8.56
CA SER A 50 29.89 16.83 8.86
C SER A 50 29.28 17.17 10.21
N SER A 51 28.44 16.29 10.75
CA SER A 51 27.78 16.51 12.03
C SER A 51 28.74 16.27 13.19
N GLU A 52 28.71 17.13 14.20
CA GLU A 52 29.46 16.89 15.43
C GLU A 52 28.96 15.64 16.14
N LYS A 53 27.65 15.54 16.33
CA LYS A 53 26.95 14.40 16.93
C LYS A 53 25.70 14.11 16.11
N GLY A 54 25.66 13.01 15.39
CA GLY A 54 24.49 12.66 14.58
C GLY A 54 24.72 11.48 13.66
N SER A 55 24.26 10.32 14.10
CA SER A 55 24.33 9.06 13.37
C SER A 55 23.16 8.92 12.38
N VAL A 56 23.24 7.91 11.54
CA VAL A 56 22.27 7.62 10.46
C VAL A 56 21.83 6.17 10.59
N VAL A 57 20.55 5.90 10.33
CA VAL A 57 20.02 4.53 10.16
C VAL A 57 19.50 4.38 8.74
N VAL A 58 19.85 3.29 8.10
CA VAL A 58 19.38 2.91 6.77
C VAL A 58 18.59 1.62 6.91
N LEU A 59 17.33 1.69 6.58
CA LEU A 59 16.36 0.60 6.74
C LEU A 59 15.85 0.10 5.40
N ARG A 60 15.59 -1.19 5.35
CA ARG A 60 14.80 -1.85 4.32
C ARG A 60 13.88 -2.87 4.98
N LYS A 61 12.74 -3.21 4.39
CA LYS A 61 11.82 -4.20 4.95
C LYS A 61 12.56 -5.51 5.26
N HIS A 62 13.36 -6.01 4.30
CA HIS A 62 14.06 -7.29 4.43
C HIS A 62 15.58 -7.11 4.59
N HIS A 63 16.13 -7.59 5.71
CA HIS A 63 17.55 -7.50 6.04
C HIS A 63 18.48 -8.14 4.97
N ASN A 64 18.09 -9.26 4.39
CA ASN A 64 18.91 -10.03 3.44
C ASN A 64 19.23 -9.26 2.14
N LYS A 65 18.44 -8.24 1.78
CA LYS A 65 18.63 -7.42 0.58
C LYS A 65 19.60 -6.25 0.80
N LEU A 66 19.80 -5.78 2.04
CA LEU A 66 20.60 -4.60 2.40
C LEU A 66 22.03 -4.62 1.84
N ARG A 67 22.73 -5.73 2.02
CA ARG A 67 24.17 -5.86 1.67
C ARG A 67 24.46 -5.72 0.20
N LYS A 68 23.54 -6.15 -0.67
CA LYS A 68 23.75 -6.16 -2.12
C LYS A 68 23.37 -4.85 -2.79
N THR A 69 22.55 -4.04 -2.14
CA THR A 69 21.95 -2.81 -2.68
C THR A 69 22.43 -1.57 -1.96
N VAL A 70 21.70 -1.12 -0.95
CA VAL A 70 21.90 0.18 -0.29
C VAL A 70 23.24 0.31 0.41
N TYR A 71 23.76 -0.74 1.05
CA TYR A 71 25.09 -0.70 1.68
C TYR A 71 26.20 -0.36 0.67
N LYS A 72 26.13 -0.94 -0.53
CA LYS A 72 27.10 -0.62 -1.60
C LYS A 72 26.93 0.81 -2.12
N GLU A 73 25.69 1.31 -2.17
CA GLU A 73 25.45 2.68 -2.63
C GLU A 73 25.99 3.71 -1.62
N MET A 74 25.85 3.45 -0.31
CA MET A 74 26.50 4.29 0.72
C MET A 74 28.03 4.30 0.56
N LEU A 75 28.67 3.17 0.31
CA LEU A 75 30.11 3.13 0.02
C LEU A 75 30.51 3.92 -1.22
N ARG A 76 29.63 4.00 -2.24
CA ARG A 76 29.84 4.86 -3.41
C ARG A 76 29.68 6.34 -3.06
N GLY A 77 28.73 6.70 -2.18
CA GLY A 77 28.55 8.06 -1.67
C GLY A 77 29.81 8.60 -1.01
N ILE A 78 30.46 7.79 -0.13
CA ILE A 78 31.75 8.13 0.47
C ILE A 78 32.81 8.44 -0.61
N SER A 79 32.86 7.62 -1.67
CA SER A 79 33.81 7.80 -2.76
C SER A 79 33.53 9.09 -3.55
N ARG A 80 32.26 9.42 -3.79
CA ARG A 80 31.82 10.67 -4.46
C ARG A 80 32.17 11.90 -3.62
N LEU A 81 32.03 11.83 -2.30
CA LEU A 81 32.47 12.87 -1.37
C LEU A 81 34.00 12.99 -1.26
N LYS A 82 34.75 12.14 -1.93
CA LYS A 82 36.22 12.08 -1.91
C LYS A 82 36.82 12.00 -0.48
N VAL A 83 36.05 11.44 0.47
CA VAL A 83 36.57 11.17 1.80
C VAL A 83 37.34 9.87 1.77
N PRO A 84 38.61 9.86 2.23
CA PRO A 84 39.41 8.62 2.19
C PRO A 84 38.77 7.51 3.02
N LYS A 85 38.64 6.30 2.47
CA LYS A 85 38.07 5.14 3.16
C LYS A 85 38.79 4.79 4.47
N SER A 86 40.09 5.10 4.57
CA SER A 86 40.88 4.93 5.80
C SER A 86 40.38 5.76 6.99
N LYS A 87 39.52 6.75 6.76
CA LYS A 87 38.88 7.53 7.84
C LYS A 87 37.63 6.86 8.40
N PHE A 88 37.25 5.71 7.87
CA PHE A 88 36.08 4.95 8.32
C PHE A 88 36.47 3.57 8.83
N HIS A 89 35.78 3.11 9.86
CA HIS A 89 35.76 1.71 10.25
C HIS A 89 34.50 1.10 9.59
N ILE A 90 34.71 0.16 8.67
CA ILE A 90 33.66 -0.42 7.83
C ILE A 90 33.53 -1.90 8.15
N THR A 91 32.38 -2.32 8.69
CA THR A 91 32.08 -3.70 9.04
C THR A 91 30.92 -4.28 8.19
N LYS A 92 30.91 -5.60 8.06
CA LYS A 92 29.88 -6.34 7.29
C LYS A 92 28.97 -7.17 8.19
N SER A 93 29.37 -7.38 9.42
CA SER A 93 28.59 -8.08 10.44
C SER A 93 29.09 -7.62 11.82
N PRO A 94 28.30 -6.80 12.55
CA PRO A 94 27.13 -6.05 12.03
C PRO A 94 27.50 -5.15 10.84
N MET A 95 26.49 -4.80 10.00
CA MET A 95 26.71 -3.86 8.89
C MET A 95 26.72 -2.43 9.43
N GLU A 96 27.92 -1.82 9.46
CA GLU A 96 28.12 -0.46 9.97
C GLU A 96 29.22 0.27 9.21
N ILE A 97 29.08 1.59 9.13
CA ILE A 97 30.09 2.50 8.60
C ILE A 97 30.31 3.61 9.62
N LYS A 98 31.39 3.52 10.40
CA LYS A 98 31.73 4.48 11.46
C LYS A 98 32.79 5.46 10.99
N TYR A 99 32.53 6.76 11.10
CA TYR A 99 33.53 7.78 10.82
C TYR A 99 34.43 7.99 12.04
N LEU A 100 35.74 7.74 11.89
CA LEU A 100 36.67 7.67 13.01
C LEU A 100 36.93 9.01 13.70
N LYS A 101 36.74 10.15 13.00
CA LYS A 101 37.03 11.48 13.54
C LYS A 101 36.06 11.91 14.64
N ASN A 102 34.74 11.62 14.47
CA ASN A 102 33.70 12.07 15.42
C ASN A 102 32.93 10.89 16.03
N GLY A 103 33.13 9.67 15.53
CA GLY A 103 32.47 8.46 16.00
C GLY A 103 31.04 8.26 15.50
N ASN A 104 30.49 9.19 14.70
CA ASN A 104 29.18 9.00 14.09
C ASN A 104 29.15 7.76 13.22
N THR A 105 28.06 7.02 13.28
CA THR A 105 27.92 5.72 12.61
C THR A 105 26.69 5.69 11.73
N MET A 106 26.80 5.05 10.61
CA MET A 106 25.69 4.66 9.75
C MET A 106 25.40 3.17 10.00
N TYR A 107 24.21 2.89 10.49
CA TYR A 107 23.73 1.55 10.82
C TYR A 107 22.81 1.05 9.73
N PHE A 108 22.79 -0.27 9.49
CA PHE A 108 21.94 -0.91 8.49
C PHE A 108 21.14 -2.02 9.14
N ALA A 109 19.82 -1.94 9.03
CA ALA A 109 18.92 -2.92 9.63
C ALA A 109 17.71 -3.25 8.72
N GLY A 110 17.16 -4.45 8.89
CA GLY A 110 15.84 -4.80 8.39
C GLY A 110 14.76 -4.36 9.38
N SER A 111 13.56 -4.08 8.92
CA SER A 111 12.46 -3.77 9.83
C SER A 111 11.93 -5.00 10.57
N ASP A 112 12.17 -6.20 10.03
CA ASP A 112 11.93 -7.48 10.69
C ASP A 112 12.75 -7.69 11.97
N GLY A 113 13.74 -6.80 12.23
CA GLY A 113 14.56 -6.76 13.43
C GLY A 113 14.54 -5.40 14.14
N ILE A 114 13.45 -4.63 14.07
CA ILE A 114 13.37 -3.30 14.72
C ILE A 114 13.62 -3.38 16.23
N ASP A 115 13.21 -4.45 16.90
CA ASP A 115 13.51 -4.64 18.32
C ASP A 115 15.01 -4.81 18.58
N ASP A 116 15.75 -5.42 17.67
CA ASP A 116 17.22 -5.48 17.72
C ASP A 116 17.87 -4.11 17.48
N THR A 117 17.19 -3.22 16.74
CA THR A 117 17.67 -1.85 16.46
C THR A 117 17.51 -0.89 17.65
N LYS A 118 16.70 -1.23 18.66
CA LYS A 118 16.62 -0.45 19.91
C LYS A 118 17.97 -0.39 20.64
N GLY A 119 18.85 -1.37 20.43
CA GLY A 119 20.24 -1.37 20.92
C GLY A 119 21.21 -0.46 20.14
N ILE A 120 20.78 0.09 18.99
CA ILE A 120 21.61 1.00 18.15
C ILE A 120 21.63 2.44 18.69
N ILE A 121 20.73 2.78 19.62
CA ILE A 121 20.61 4.15 20.15
C ILE A 121 21.79 4.45 21.04
N ASP A 122 22.74 5.23 20.52
CA ASP A 122 23.84 5.84 21.27
C ASP A 122 23.38 7.23 21.75
N GLU A 123 23.23 7.41 23.06
CA GLU A 123 22.80 8.69 23.67
C GLU A 123 23.75 9.84 23.33
N ASP A 124 25.04 9.54 23.17
CA ASP A 124 26.05 10.53 22.78
C ASP A 124 25.98 10.92 21.31
N ARG A 125 25.45 10.05 20.46
CA ARG A 125 25.35 10.23 18.99
C ARG A 125 23.97 9.85 18.47
N PRO A 126 22.94 10.67 18.78
CA PRO A 126 21.55 10.35 18.41
C PRO A 126 21.39 10.18 16.89
N ILE A 127 20.43 9.38 16.50
CA ILE A 127 20.06 9.23 15.09
C ILE A 127 19.44 10.53 14.61
N LYS A 128 20.04 11.19 13.63
CA LYS A 128 19.54 12.43 13.03
C LYS A 128 18.93 12.24 11.66
N LEU A 129 19.19 11.10 11.04
CA LEU A 129 18.66 10.79 9.72
C LEU A 129 18.30 9.31 9.64
N VAL A 130 17.09 9.03 9.21
CA VAL A 130 16.63 7.69 8.83
C VAL A 130 16.39 7.66 7.33
N ILE A 131 16.93 6.66 6.64
CA ILE A 131 16.74 6.43 5.21
C ILE A 131 15.99 5.11 5.05
N ILE A 132 14.80 5.17 4.48
CA ILE A 132 13.97 4.01 4.14
C ILE A 132 14.17 3.71 2.67
N ASP A 133 14.85 2.61 2.35
CA ASP A 133 15.07 2.17 0.96
C ASP A 133 13.98 1.17 0.55
N GLU A 134 13.49 1.30 -0.68
CA GLU A 134 12.36 0.53 -1.22
C GLU A 134 11.13 0.56 -0.30
N ALA A 135 10.67 1.77 0.01
CA ALA A 135 9.55 1.98 0.94
C ALA A 135 8.26 1.26 0.54
N THR A 136 8.11 0.88 -0.72
CA THR A 136 6.99 0.05 -1.23
C THR A 136 6.90 -1.28 -0.48
N GLU A 137 8.04 -1.92 -0.18
CA GLU A 137 8.09 -3.23 0.49
C GLU A 137 7.42 -3.22 1.89
N PHE A 138 7.33 -2.07 2.54
CA PHE A 138 6.69 -1.94 3.85
C PHE A 138 5.16 -2.07 3.79
N PHE A 139 4.58 -1.82 2.62
CA PHE A 139 3.13 -1.86 2.39
C PHE A 139 2.63 -3.19 1.81
N ASP A 140 3.52 -4.15 1.56
CA ASP A 140 3.16 -5.44 0.97
C ASP A 140 2.30 -6.29 1.92
N ASP A 141 2.48 -6.16 3.24
CA ASP A 141 1.77 -6.93 4.29
C ASP A 141 0.58 -6.16 4.92
N GLY A 142 0.27 -4.95 4.45
CA GLY A 142 -0.88 -4.15 4.91
C GLY A 142 -0.56 -3.10 5.99
N ASP A 143 0.45 -3.29 6.84
CA ASP A 143 0.72 -2.47 8.04
C ASP A 143 1.74 -1.34 7.81
N GLY A 144 2.01 -0.98 6.56
CA GLY A 144 3.12 -0.10 6.20
C GLY A 144 3.10 1.28 6.85
N GLU A 145 1.93 1.90 6.99
CA GLU A 145 1.81 3.22 7.63
C GLU A 145 2.18 3.16 9.11
N ASP A 146 1.66 2.17 9.83
CA ASP A 146 1.94 1.97 11.27
C ASP A 146 3.39 1.59 11.51
N GLU A 147 3.96 0.76 10.66
CA GLU A 147 5.36 0.39 10.74
C GLU A 147 6.28 1.61 10.55
N LEU A 148 6.02 2.47 9.56
CA LEU A 148 6.78 3.70 9.35
C LEU A 148 6.62 4.69 10.53
N LEU A 149 5.44 4.79 11.13
CA LEU A 149 5.21 5.57 12.35
C LEU A 149 5.99 5.03 13.54
N ASN A 150 6.04 3.72 13.72
CA ASN A 150 6.82 3.07 14.78
C ASN A 150 8.33 3.29 14.61
N ILE A 151 8.84 3.23 13.38
CA ILE A 151 10.22 3.57 13.03
C ILE A 151 10.52 5.03 13.42
N GLU A 152 9.64 5.95 13.04
CA GLU A 152 9.78 7.36 13.38
C GLU A 152 9.82 7.55 14.91
N ALA A 153 8.86 6.99 15.64
CA ALA A 153 8.78 7.10 17.09
C ALA A 153 10.02 6.52 17.79
N THR A 154 10.58 5.44 17.25
CA THR A 154 11.79 4.79 17.79
C THR A 154 13.01 5.70 17.68
N PHE A 155 13.28 6.24 16.49
CA PHE A 155 14.50 6.98 16.22
C PHE A 155 14.40 8.49 16.48
N ALA A 156 13.20 9.07 16.49
CA ALA A 156 13.00 10.48 16.86
C ALA A 156 13.07 10.72 18.36
N ARG A 157 12.94 9.67 19.19
CA ARG A 157 12.97 9.79 20.66
C ARG A 157 14.26 10.44 21.14
N GLY A 158 14.14 11.44 22.02
CA GLY A 158 15.28 12.16 22.58
C GLY A 158 15.95 13.17 21.64
N ASN A 159 15.44 13.33 20.39
CA ASN A 159 15.95 14.34 19.47
C ASN A 159 15.34 15.72 19.77
N ASN A 160 16.20 16.71 20.03
CA ASN A 160 15.80 18.11 20.22
C ASN A 160 15.93 18.92 18.90
N GLY A 161 15.24 18.46 17.84
CA GLY A 161 15.26 19.06 16.52
C GLY A 161 16.30 18.48 15.56
N GLY A 162 16.11 18.75 14.26
CA GLY A 162 17.00 18.34 13.17
C GLY A 162 16.92 16.85 12.79
N PHE A 163 15.97 16.08 13.31
CA PHE A 163 15.67 14.72 12.87
C PHE A 163 14.95 14.73 11.54
N GLN A 164 15.38 13.88 10.61
CA GLN A 164 14.80 13.76 9.28
C GLN A 164 14.61 12.29 8.86
N MET A 165 13.60 12.05 8.03
CA MET A 165 13.38 10.77 7.37
C MET A 165 13.36 10.97 5.84
N ILE A 166 14.04 10.10 5.12
CA ILE A 166 14.05 10.04 3.65
C ILE A 166 13.44 8.70 3.24
N TYR A 167 12.40 8.76 2.43
CA TYR A 167 11.73 7.58 1.88
C TYR A 167 12.02 7.48 0.39
N LEU A 168 12.51 6.32 -0.05
CA LEU A 168 12.88 6.05 -1.43
C LEU A 168 12.00 4.95 -1.99
N TYR A 169 11.30 5.22 -3.07
CA TYR A 169 10.60 4.15 -3.81
C TYR A 169 10.39 4.49 -5.28
N ASN A 170 10.18 3.45 -6.08
CA ASN A 170 9.68 3.56 -7.43
C ASN A 170 8.16 3.41 -7.39
N PRO A 171 7.38 4.33 -7.99
CA PRO A 171 5.93 4.20 -8.00
C PRO A 171 5.51 2.85 -8.57
N PRO A 172 4.59 2.13 -7.90
CA PRO A 172 4.03 0.90 -8.44
C PRO A 172 3.15 1.21 -9.65
N LYS A 173 2.87 0.20 -10.49
CA LYS A 173 1.93 0.36 -11.62
C LYS A 173 0.55 0.80 -11.15
N ASN A 174 0.08 0.24 -10.03
CA ASN A 174 -1.22 0.54 -9.47
C ASN A 174 -1.25 1.95 -8.85
N PRO A 175 -2.04 2.91 -9.39
CA PRO A 175 -2.15 4.27 -8.85
C PRO A 175 -2.89 4.35 -7.51
N ASN A 176 -3.58 3.27 -7.11
CA ASN A 176 -4.31 3.14 -5.85
C ASN A 176 -3.56 2.26 -4.83
N ALA A 177 -2.30 1.92 -5.10
CA ALA A 177 -1.51 1.14 -4.16
C ALA A 177 -1.37 1.86 -2.81
N PRO A 178 -1.36 1.15 -1.66
CA PRO A 178 -1.35 1.74 -0.31
C PRO A 178 -0.24 2.78 -0.11
N ILE A 179 0.95 2.56 -0.66
CA ILE A 179 2.05 3.54 -0.59
C ILE A 179 1.75 4.83 -1.34
N VAL A 180 1.01 4.78 -2.46
CA VAL A 180 0.63 5.98 -3.22
C VAL A 180 -0.38 6.80 -2.42
N GLU A 181 -1.35 6.15 -1.80
CA GLU A 181 -2.33 6.81 -0.92
C GLU A 181 -1.65 7.39 0.33
N TRP A 182 -0.73 6.67 0.95
CA TRP A 182 0.09 7.18 2.05
C TRP A 182 0.89 8.43 1.61
N CYS A 183 1.52 8.39 0.44
CA CYS A 183 2.27 9.53 -0.09
C CYS A 183 1.37 10.77 -0.25
N LYS A 184 0.16 10.62 -0.80
CA LYS A 184 -0.84 11.70 -0.92
C LYS A 184 -1.25 12.27 0.45
N LYS A 185 -1.35 11.44 1.49
CA LYS A 185 -1.58 11.90 2.88
C LYS A 185 -0.39 12.70 3.39
N MET A 186 0.82 12.20 3.19
CA MET A 186 2.06 12.84 3.63
C MET A 186 2.32 14.18 2.96
N GLU A 187 2.00 14.34 1.67
CA GLU A 187 2.11 15.61 0.92
C GLU A 187 1.28 16.76 1.53
N LYS A 188 0.23 16.44 2.27
CA LYS A 188 -0.60 17.46 2.96
C LYS A 188 0.06 18.01 4.23
N ARG A 189 1.14 17.40 4.70
CA ARG A 189 1.85 17.82 5.92
C ARG A 189 2.80 18.98 5.61
N PRO A 190 2.85 20.03 6.46
CA PRO A 190 3.72 21.17 6.24
C PRO A 190 5.21 20.86 6.42
N ASP A 191 5.55 19.75 7.08
CA ASP A 191 6.90 19.26 7.34
C ASP A 191 7.35 18.15 6.36
N CYS A 192 6.56 17.91 5.30
CA CYS A 192 6.84 16.92 4.27
C CYS A 192 7.06 17.57 2.91
N VAL A 193 8.00 17.02 2.14
CA VAL A 193 8.23 17.36 0.73
C VAL A 193 8.34 16.07 -0.08
N HIS A 194 7.58 15.98 -1.15
CA HIS A 194 7.71 14.92 -2.15
C HIS A 194 8.36 15.50 -3.42
N ILE A 195 9.40 14.83 -3.90
CA ILE A 195 10.05 15.14 -5.19
C ILE A 195 10.08 13.90 -6.06
N HIS A 196 9.51 14.05 -7.24
CA HIS A 196 9.59 13.07 -8.29
C HIS A 196 10.64 13.44 -9.33
N THR A 197 11.46 12.45 -9.74
CA THR A 197 12.51 12.62 -10.74
C THR A 197 12.49 11.51 -11.77
N THR A 198 13.00 11.83 -12.95
CA THR A 198 13.18 10.90 -14.06
C THR A 198 14.63 10.97 -14.54
N TYR A 199 15.02 10.09 -15.44
CA TYR A 199 16.35 10.17 -16.09
C TYR A 199 16.56 11.49 -16.84
N LYS A 200 15.47 12.19 -17.24
CA LYS A 200 15.52 13.49 -17.96
C LYS A 200 15.94 14.65 -17.05
N ASP A 201 15.85 14.49 -15.73
CA ASP A 201 16.30 15.47 -14.74
C ASP A 201 17.78 15.30 -14.41
N VAL A 202 18.43 14.28 -14.96
CA VAL A 202 19.81 13.89 -14.68
C VAL A 202 20.70 14.26 -15.86
N PRO A 203 21.89 14.85 -15.63
CA PRO A 203 22.83 15.11 -16.70
C PRO A 203 23.07 13.84 -17.56
N PRO A 204 23.00 13.94 -18.90
CA PRO A 204 23.14 12.77 -19.76
C PRO A 204 24.42 11.96 -19.53
N GLU A 205 25.52 12.63 -19.19
CA GLU A 205 26.81 12.02 -18.88
C GLU A 205 26.77 11.15 -17.60
N TRP A 206 25.81 11.39 -16.68
CA TRP A 206 25.61 10.56 -15.49
C TRP A 206 24.68 9.37 -15.77
N VAL A 207 23.76 9.51 -16.72
CA VAL A 207 22.86 8.43 -17.15
C VAL A 207 23.62 7.44 -18.04
N GLY A 208 24.35 7.96 -19.00
CA GLY A 208 25.04 7.18 -20.05
C GLY A 208 24.17 6.95 -21.28
N ASN A 209 24.79 7.02 -22.45
CA ASN A 209 24.09 6.94 -23.74
C ASN A 209 23.31 5.63 -23.89
N ASP A 210 23.92 4.49 -23.54
CA ASP A 210 23.31 3.16 -23.70
C ASP A 210 21.97 3.06 -22.92
N LEU A 211 21.90 3.68 -21.72
CA LEU A 211 20.65 3.69 -20.94
C LEU A 211 19.61 4.63 -21.56
N ILE A 212 20.04 5.77 -22.11
CA ILE A 212 19.14 6.70 -22.80
C ILE A 212 18.57 6.03 -24.06
N GLU A 213 19.40 5.39 -24.86
CA GLU A 213 18.95 4.63 -26.04
C GLU A 213 17.98 3.51 -25.68
N THR A 214 18.25 2.79 -24.59
CA THR A 214 17.34 1.76 -24.09
C THR A 214 15.97 2.36 -23.69
N ALA A 215 15.97 3.55 -23.10
CA ALA A 215 14.71 4.23 -22.72
C ALA A 215 13.91 4.65 -23.96
N GLU A 216 14.57 5.22 -24.97
CA GLU A 216 13.90 5.66 -26.20
C GLU A 216 13.40 4.45 -27.04
N MET A 217 14.16 3.36 -27.13
CA MET A 217 13.69 2.12 -27.76
C MET A 217 12.41 1.57 -27.09
N LEU A 218 12.39 1.57 -25.75
CA LEU A 218 11.19 1.12 -25.03
C LEU A 218 10.03 2.06 -25.26
N LYS A 219 10.27 3.37 -25.33
CA LYS A 219 9.23 4.37 -25.61
C LYS A 219 8.57 4.15 -26.98
N GLU A 220 9.35 3.76 -28.00
CA GLU A 220 8.84 3.49 -29.33
C GLU A 220 8.07 2.15 -29.41
N SER A 221 8.52 1.14 -28.66
CA SER A 221 7.93 -0.20 -28.70
C SER A 221 6.78 -0.41 -27.70
N ASP A 222 6.84 0.20 -26.51
CA ASP A 222 5.83 0.09 -25.45
C ASP A 222 5.84 1.36 -24.58
N GLU A 223 5.08 2.35 -25.00
CA GLU A 223 4.98 3.64 -24.31
C GLU A 223 4.47 3.50 -22.87
N LYS A 224 3.52 2.58 -22.61
CA LYS A 224 2.98 2.33 -21.28
C LYS A 224 4.07 1.82 -20.33
N GLN A 225 4.84 0.81 -20.77
CA GLN A 225 5.96 0.27 -20.01
C GLN A 225 7.07 1.32 -19.81
N TYR A 226 7.36 2.14 -20.83
CA TYR A 226 8.30 3.25 -20.75
C TYR A 226 7.89 4.27 -19.67
N ARG A 227 6.64 4.69 -19.66
CA ARG A 227 6.11 5.63 -18.66
C ARG A 227 6.27 5.11 -17.24
N TRP A 228 5.98 3.83 -17.03
CA TRP A 228 6.18 3.22 -15.72
C TRP A 228 7.66 3.06 -15.34
N VAL A 229 8.46 2.43 -16.20
CA VAL A 229 9.84 2.04 -15.86
C VAL A 229 10.77 3.24 -15.82
N TRP A 230 10.68 4.14 -16.82
CA TRP A 230 11.63 5.24 -16.98
C TRP A 230 11.13 6.56 -16.43
N LEU A 231 9.84 6.84 -16.52
CA LEU A 231 9.27 8.05 -15.95
C LEU A 231 8.78 7.83 -14.51
N GLY A 232 8.59 6.60 -14.04
CA GLY A 232 8.07 6.32 -12.71
C GLY A 232 6.62 6.75 -12.54
N GLU A 233 5.84 6.70 -13.59
CA GLU A 233 4.42 6.99 -13.56
C GLU A 233 3.62 5.72 -13.24
N SER A 234 2.62 5.83 -12.39
CA SER A 234 1.65 4.75 -12.17
C SER A 234 0.72 4.65 -13.38
N THR A 235 0.96 3.69 -14.25
CA THR A 235 0.29 3.56 -15.56
C THR A 235 -0.99 2.74 -15.53
N GLY A 236 -1.41 2.28 -14.34
CA GLY A 236 -2.46 1.30 -14.16
C GLY A 236 -1.94 -0.13 -14.36
N ILE A 237 -2.70 -1.07 -13.88
CA ILE A 237 -2.46 -2.50 -14.05
C ILE A 237 -3.53 -3.02 -14.99
N ASP A 238 -3.15 -3.68 -16.07
CA ASP A 238 -4.10 -4.33 -16.96
C ASP A 238 -4.76 -5.54 -16.27
N GLU A 239 -4.14 -6.00 -15.19
CA GLU A 239 -4.58 -7.10 -14.33
C GLU A 239 -5.62 -6.70 -13.28
N ILE A 240 -5.85 -5.38 -12.99
CA ILE A 240 -6.89 -4.96 -12.03
C ILE A 240 -8.26 -5.38 -12.51
N ILE A 241 -8.95 -6.15 -11.68
CA ILE A 241 -10.24 -6.74 -11.99
C ILE A 241 -11.33 -5.65 -12.05
N TYR A 242 -11.34 -4.74 -11.07
CA TYR A 242 -12.35 -3.67 -10.99
C TYR A 242 -11.76 -2.30 -11.38
N TYR A 243 -11.10 -2.23 -12.57
CA TYR A 243 -10.47 -1.01 -13.08
C TYR A 243 -11.44 0.17 -13.25
N MET A 244 -12.75 -0.11 -13.34
CA MET A 244 -13.82 0.91 -13.43
C MET A 244 -14.18 1.51 -12.07
N PHE A 245 -13.74 0.91 -10.94
CA PHE A 245 -14.01 1.44 -9.60
C PHE A 245 -13.35 2.82 -9.41
N ASN A 246 -14.12 3.80 -8.93
CA ASN A 246 -13.64 5.17 -8.76
C ASN A 246 -14.37 5.89 -7.62
N GLN A 247 -13.85 7.04 -7.22
CA GLN A 247 -14.35 7.85 -6.09
C GLN A 247 -15.83 8.27 -6.23
N ASN A 248 -16.36 8.38 -7.45
CA ASN A 248 -17.78 8.77 -7.66
C ASN A 248 -18.74 7.65 -7.26
N MET A 249 -18.25 6.43 -7.09
CA MET A 249 -19.06 5.30 -6.61
C MET A 249 -19.19 5.28 -5.09
N ILE A 250 -18.40 6.09 -4.36
CA ILE A 250 -18.45 6.18 -2.91
C ILE A 250 -19.50 7.22 -2.53
N VAL A 251 -20.62 6.74 -2.02
CA VAL A 251 -21.83 7.56 -1.76
C VAL A 251 -22.43 7.21 -0.41
N GLU A 252 -22.79 8.23 0.36
CA GLU A 252 -23.50 8.04 1.64
C GLU A 252 -24.81 7.26 1.42
N PRO A 253 -25.03 6.16 2.15
CA PRO A 253 -26.22 5.34 1.99
C PRO A 253 -27.47 6.04 2.45
N THR A 254 -28.60 5.70 1.83
CA THR A 254 -29.92 6.24 2.22
C THR A 254 -30.74 5.17 2.94
N ARG A 255 -31.75 5.61 3.72
CA ARG A 255 -32.65 4.69 4.46
C ARG A 255 -33.63 3.92 3.56
N ALA A 256 -33.88 4.40 2.35
CA ALA A 256 -34.85 3.78 1.41
C ALA A 256 -34.21 2.66 0.59
N VAL A 257 -33.84 1.55 1.19
CA VAL A 257 -33.18 0.40 0.54
C VAL A 257 -33.82 -0.92 0.97
N TYR A 258 -34.38 -1.65 0.01
CA TYR A 258 -34.99 -2.98 0.27
C TYR A 258 -35.20 -3.74 -1.07
N PRO A 259 -34.94 -5.06 -1.14
CA PRO A 259 -34.45 -5.95 -0.10
C PRO A 259 -32.97 -5.74 0.23
N VAL A 260 -32.56 -6.18 1.42
CA VAL A 260 -31.17 -6.13 1.89
C VAL A 260 -30.52 -7.50 1.73
N ALA A 261 -29.32 -7.51 1.16
CA ALA A 261 -28.43 -8.66 1.05
C ALA A 261 -27.19 -8.44 1.93
N ILE A 262 -26.72 -9.48 2.59
CA ILE A 262 -25.45 -9.47 3.31
C ILE A 262 -24.61 -10.60 2.73
N GLY A 263 -23.49 -10.24 2.11
CA GLY A 263 -22.46 -11.22 1.72
C GLY A 263 -21.56 -11.51 2.90
N VAL A 264 -21.22 -12.77 3.10
CA VAL A 264 -20.36 -13.22 4.20
C VAL A 264 -19.23 -14.07 3.63
N ASP A 265 -17.99 -13.60 3.77
CA ASP A 265 -16.80 -14.39 3.58
C ASP A 265 -16.22 -14.76 4.95
N TYR A 266 -15.93 -16.05 5.16
CA TYR A 266 -15.51 -16.59 6.45
C TYR A 266 -14.11 -17.17 6.41
N GLY A 267 -13.16 -16.50 7.05
CA GLY A 267 -11.81 -16.97 7.26
C GLY A 267 -11.56 -17.35 8.73
N GLN A 268 -10.92 -18.50 8.98
CA GLN A 268 -10.52 -18.85 10.35
C GLN A 268 -9.25 -18.12 10.81
N MET A 269 -8.24 -18.05 9.95
CA MET A 269 -6.98 -17.32 10.17
C MET A 269 -6.95 -16.01 9.41
N ASN A 270 -7.57 -16.00 8.25
CA ASN A 270 -7.75 -14.83 7.39
C ASN A 270 -8.94 -14.00 7.87
N ALA A 271 -9.19 -12.88 7.21
CA ALA A 271 -10.30 -12.03 7.58
C ALA A 271 -11.66 -12.71 7.39
N THR A 272 -12.57 -12.39 8.30
CA THR A 272 -14.01 -12.64 8.14
C THR A 272 -14.68 -11.30 7.90
N THR A 273 -15.50 -11.21 6.84
CA THR A 273 -16.18 -9.97 6.49
C THR A 273 -17.68 -10.16 6.25
N TYR A 274 -18.46 -9.14 6.62
CA TYR A 274 -19.88 -9.04 6.33
C TYR A 274 -20.12 -7.74 5.58
N GLU A 275 -20.64 -7.85 4.35
CA GLU A 275 -20.90 -6.72 3.48
C GLU A 275 -22.41 -6.56 3.25
N ALA A 276 -23.00 -5.51 3.84
CA ALA A 276 -24.42 -5.23 3.69
C ALA A 276 -24.70 -4.34 2.48
N TRP A 277 -25.71 -4.74 1.71
CA TRP A 277 -26.12 -4.09 0.47
C TRP A 277 -27.64 -3.95 0.42
N GLY A 278 -28.11 -2.79 0.01
CA GLY A 278 -29.54 -2.53 -0.15
C GLY A 278 -29.91 -2.23 -1.60
N LEU A 279 -31.07 -2.71 -2.05
CA LEU A 279 -31.58 -2.50 -3.40
C LEU A 279 -32.47 -1.24 -3.43
N ASP A 280 -31.99 -0.15 -4.02
CA ASP A 280 -32.79 1.04 -4.30
C ASP A 280 -33.46 0.90 -5.69
N VAL A 281 -34.67 0.34 -5.70
CA VAL A 281 -35.40 0.08 -6.94
C VAL A 281 -35.76 1.37 -7.67
N ALA A 282 -36.07 2.45 -6.93
CA ALA A 282 -36.50 3.71 -7.53
C ALA A 282 -35.36 4.40 -8.29
N LYS A 283 -34.12 4.30 -7.76
CA LYS A 283 -32.93 4.88 -8.39
C LYS A 283 -32.14 3.87 -9.22
N LYS A 284 -32.57 2.62 -9.27
CA LYS A 284 -31.86 1.51 -9.93
C LYS A 284 -30.41 1.38 -9.42
N LYS A 285 -30.24 1.35 -8.09
CA LYS A 285 -28.92 1.26 -7.45
C LYS A 285 -28.84 0.07 -6.52
N PHE A 286 -27.66 -0.50 -6.42
CA PHE A 286 -27.27 -1.46 -5.40
C PHE A 286 -26.27 -0.75 -4.49
N ARG A 287 -26.70 -0.45 -3.26
CA ARG A 287 -25.98 0.44 -2.34
C ARG A 287 -25.36 -0.32 -1.22
N GLY A 288 -24.06 -0.13 -1.06
CA GLY A 288 -23.34 -0.50 0.15
C GLY A 288 -23.89 0.25 1.35
N LEU A 289 -24.08 -0.45 2.45
CA LEU A 289 -24.65 0.11 3.68
C LEU A 289 -23.60 0.14 4.79
N LYS A 290 -22.97 -1.00 5.06
CA LYS A 290 -22.07 -1.18 6.18
C LYS A 290 -21.16 -2.37 5.95
N GLU A 291 -19.95 -2.30 6.51
CA GLU A 291 -18.94 -3.36 6.56
C GLU A 291 -18.73 -3.83 7.99
N TYR A 292 -18.48 -5.11 8.16
CA TYR A 292 -17.77 -5.69 9.30
C TYR A 292 -16.54 -6.40 8.78
N TYR A 293 -15.40 -6.14 9.39
CA TYR A 293 -14.13 -6.77 9.03
C TYR A 293 -13.38 -7.17 10.31
N TYR A 294 -12.93 -8.41 10.39
CA TYR A 294 -12.09 -8.90 11.48
C TYR A 294 -11.06 -9.89 10.94
N SER A 295 -9.79 -9.56 11.10
CA SER A 295 -8.66 -10.44 10.75
C SER A 295 -8.06 -11.04 12.02
N GLY A 296 -8.19 -12.34 12.19
CA GLY A 296 -7.60 -13.03 13.35
C GLY A 296 -6.07 -12.99 13.36
N ARG A 297 -5.45 -12.78 12.20
CA ARG A 297 -4.00 -12.60 12.06
C ARG A 297 -3.57 -11.24 12.60
N ASP A 298 -4.27 -10.16 12.23
CA ASP A 298 -3.91 -8.78 12.59
C ASP A 298 -4.22 -8.50 14.05
N GLU A 299 -5.34 -9.05 14.55
CA GLU A 299 -5.76 -8.94 15.95
C GLU A 299 -5.03 -9.91 16.90
N GLY A 300 -4.23 -10.82 16.36
CA GLY A 300 -3.51 -11.85 17.13
C GLY A 300 -4.42 -12.83 17.87
N LYS A 301 -5.72 -12.88 17.54
CA LYS A 301 -6.72 -13.72 18.19
C LYS A 301 -7.72 -14.27 17.19
N GLN A 302 -7.90 -15.58 17.19
CA GLN A 302 -8.97 -16.24 16.43
C GLN A 302 -10.30 -16.17 17.18
N LYS A 303 -11.38 -16.01 16.44
CA LYS A 303 -12.76 -16.14 16.93
C LYS A 303 -13.35 -17.49 16.52
N SER A 304 -14.18 -18.06 17.40
CA SER A 304 -14.99 -19.23 17.09
C SER A 304 -16.20 -18.83 16.20
N PRO A 305 -16.84 -19.79 15.50
CA PRO A 305 -18.07 -19.51 14.77
C PRO A 305 -19.17 -18.87 15.63
N SER A 306 -19.26 -19.24 16.92
CA SER A 306 -20.24 -18.66 17.82
C SER A 306 -19.92 -17.22 18.23
N GLU A 307 -18.62 -16.82 18.33
CA GLU A 307 -18.19 -15.45 18.54
C GLU A 307 -18.49 -14.60 17.31
N TYR A 308 -18.12 -15.06 16.11
CA TYR A 308 -18.48 -14.38 14.86
C TYR A 308 -20.00 -14.21 14.69
N ALA A 309 -20.80 -15.22 15.07
CA ALA A 309 -22.26 -15.09 15.02
C ALA A 309 -22.83 -14.13 16.07
N ALA A 310 -22.10 -13.88 17.17
CA ALA A 310 -22.45 -12.83 18.11
C ALA A 310 -22.17 -11.44 17.51
N ASP A 311 -20.99 -11.26 16.91
CA ASP A 311 -20.64 -10.04 16.17
C ASP A 311 -21.63 -9.77 15.02
N PHE A 312 -22.03 -10.83 14.29
CA PHE A 312 -23.03 -10.70 13.23
C PHE A 312 -24.37 -10.20 13.77
N LYS A 313 -24.77 -10.67 14.94
CA LYS A 313 -26.01 -10.21 15.59
C LYS A 313 -25.93 -8.72 15.91
N GLU A 314 -24.84 -8.25 16.52
CA GLU A 314 -24.62 -6.83 16.83
C GLU A 314 -24.59 -6.00 15.54
N TYR A 315 -23.85 -6.43 14.54
CA TYR A 315 -23.81 -5.80 13.23
C TYR A 315 -25.20 -5.69 12.58
N PHE A 316 -26.03 -6.72 12.66
CA PHE A 316 -27.37 -6.71 12.10
C PHE A 316 -28.33 -5.81 12.91
N GLU A 317 -28.22 -5.79 14.24
CA GLU A 317 -28.98 -4.87 15.11
C GLU A 317 -28.64 -3.40 14.81
N GLU A 318 -27.37 -3.10 14.52
CA GLU A 318 -26.96 -1.78 14.07
C GLU A 318 -27.57 -1.41 12.72
N LEU A 319 -27.54 -2.32 11.75
CA LEU A 319 -28.22 -2.14 10.45
C LEU A 319 -29.72 -1.90 10.60
N GLN A 320 -30.38 -2.64 11.49
CA GLN A 320 -31.80 -2.44 11.79
C GLN A 320 -32.08 -1.04 12.34
N LYS A 321 -31.27 -0.59 13.29
CA LYS A 321 -31.38 0.73 13.92
C LYS A 321 -31.09 1.87 12.94
N GLU A 322 -30.05 1.73 12.14
CA GLU A 322 -29.56 2.79 11.26
C GLU A 322 -30.44 2.95 10.00
N TYR A 323 -30.83 1.84 9.39
CA TYR A 323 -31.54 1.83 8.10
C TYR A 323 -33.01 1.42 8.20
N GLY A 324 -33.50 1.03 9.38
CA GLY A 324 -34.88 0.59 9.58
C GLY A 324 -35.18 -0.78 8.92
N ILE A 325 -34.17 -1.66 8.81
CA ILE A 325 -34.27 -2.94 8.13
C ILE A 325 -34.89 -3.97 9.06
N ALA A 326 -35.97 -4.63 8.63
CA ALA A 326 -36.60 -5.69 9.43
C ALA A 326 -35.98 -7.06 9.21
N THR A 327 -35.58 -7.37 7.96
CA THR A 327 -35.04 -8.67 7.55
C THR A 327 -33.96 -8.50 6.50
N ALA A 328 -33.04 -9.49 6.39
CA ALA A 328 -32.03 -9.54 5.33
C ALA A 328 -31.86 -10.96 4.81
N ILE A 329 -31.30 -11.07 3.60
CA ILE A 329 -30.85 -12.35 3.02
C ILE A 329 -29.33 -12.39 3.17
N VAL A 330 -28.82 -13.43 3.82
CA VAL A 330 -27.38 -13.65 4.02
C VAL A 330 -26.91 -14.69 2.99
N TYR A 331 -25.96 -14.30 2.15
CA TYR A 331 -25.28 -15.16 1.19
C TYR A 331 -23.91 -15.52 1.76
N ILE A 332 -23.70 -16.78 2.08
CA ILE A 332 -22.49 -17.29 2.76
C ILE A 332 -21.93 -18.49 2.01
N ASP A 333 -20.60 -18.61 1.95
CA ASP A 333 -19.96 -19.77 1.31
C ASP A 333 -20.47 -21.10 1.92
N PRO A 334 -20.85 -22.08 1.09
CA PRO A 334 -21.32 -23.39 1.56
C PRO A 334 -20.35 -24.14 2.47
N SER A 335 -19.05 -23.82 2.43
CA SER A 335 -18.04 -24.41 3.32
C SER A 335 -18.16 -23.89 4.77
N ALA A 336 -18.74 -22.72 4.99
CA ALA A 336 -18.90 -22.06 6.29
C ALA A 336 -20.14 -22.51 7.09
N LYS A 337 -20.54 -23.78 6.98
CA LYS A 337 -21.76 -24.35 7.60
C LYS A 337 -21.88 -24.08 9.09
N GLY A 338 -20.77 -24.17 9.82
CA GLY A 338 -20.75 -23.93 11.27
C GLY A 338 -21.15 -22.51 11.63
N LEU A 339 -20.65 -21.51 10.90
CA LEU A 339 -21.02 -20.11 11.09
C LEU A 339 -22.46 -19.85 10.63
N ALA A 340 -22.87 -20.42 9.52
CA ALA A 340 -24.23 -20.27 8.98
C ALA A 340 -25.30 -20.75 9.99
N GLU A 341 -25.12 -21.89 10.62
CA GLU A 341 -26.03 -22.42 11.64
C GLU A 341 -26.04 -21.57 12.92
N GLU A 342 -24.88 -21.06 13.35
CA GLU A 342 -24.80 -20.16 14.49
C GLU A 342 -25.50 -18.81 14.23
N ILE A 343 -25.32 -18.22 13.05
CA ILE A 343 -26.03 -16.98 12.65
C ILE A 343 -27.53 -17.24 12.61
N LYS A 344 -27.99 -18.32 12.00
CA LYS A 344 -29.41 -18.67 11.92
C LYS A 344 -30.04 -18.80 13.32
N ARG A 345 -29.29 -19.39 14.26
CA ARG A 345 -29.76 -19.56 15.64
C ARG A 345 -29.85 -18.23 16.40
N LYS A 346 -28.86 -17.32 16.23
CA LYS A 346 -28.79 -16.04 16.94
C LYS A 346 -29.61 -14.93 16.30
N CYS A 347 -29.84 -14.99 15.00
CA CYS A 347 -30.53 -13.96 14.20
C CYS A 347 -31.66 -14.56 13.36
N PRO A 348 -32.82 -14.90 13.98
CA PRO A 348 -33.94 -15.50 13.24
C PRO A 348 -34.58 -14.56 12.19
N ALA A 349 -34.27 -13.28 12.23
CA ALA A 349 -34.74 -12.29 11.25
C ALA A 349 -34.01 -12.33 9.90
N VAL A 350 -32.92 -13.11 9.79
CA VAL A 350 -32.19 -13.26 8.53
C VAL A 350 -32.48 -14.61 7.88
N LYS A 351 -32.50 -14.62 6.55
CA LYS A 351 -32.59 -15.85 5.76
C LYS A 351 -31.22 -16.21 5.23
N ILE A 352 -30.67 -17.35 5.65
CA ILE A 352 -29.40 -17.89 5.15
C ILE A 352 -29.61 -18.58 3.80
N VAL A 353 -28.74 -18.30 2.85
CA VAL A 353 -28.72 -18.88 1.52
C VAL A 353 -27.27 -19.20 1.16
N ASP A 354 -27.02 -20.39 0.63
CA ASP A 354 -25.72 -20.76 0.10
C ASP A 354 -25.33 -19.83 -1.06
N ALA A 355 -24.13 -19.26 -1.00
CA ALA A 355 -23.61 -18.40 -2.05
C ALA A 355 -23.30 -19.20 -3.32
N GLN A 356 -23.55 -18.60 -4.46
CA GLN A 356 -23.03 -19.10 -5.75
C GLN A 356 -21.56 -18.68 -5.87
N ASN A 357 -20.69 -19.67 -5.91
CA ASN A 357 -19.23 -19.46 -5.82
C ASN A 357 -18.52 -19.51 -7.20
N ASP A 358 -19.22 -19.22 -8.30
CA ASP A 358 -18.59 -19.04 -9.61
C ASP A 358 -17.86 -17.71 -9.64
N VAL A 359 -16.53 -17.77 -9.56
CA VAL A 359 -15.69 -16.56 -9.46
C VAL A 359 -15.72 -15.74 -10.73
N ALA A 360 -15.57 -16.37 -11.89
CA ALA A 360 -15.49 -15.67 -13.17
C ALA A 360 -16.82 -14.97 -13.50
N LEU A 361 -17.94 -15.69 -13.34
CA LEU A 361 -19.27 -15.14 -13.56
C LEU A 361 -19.57 -14.00 -12.56
N GLY A 362 -19.20 -14.18 -11.30
CA GLY A 362 -19.41 -13.18 -10.25
C GLY A 362 -18.61 -11.90 -10.51
N ILE A 363 -17.36 -12.02 -10.96
CA ILE A 363 -16.53 -10.88 -11.38
C ILE A 363 -17.19 -10.16 -12.55
N SER A 364 -17.57 -10.88 -13.61
CA SER A 364 -18.21 -10.31 -14.80
C SER A 364 -19.48 -9.52 -14.43
N ARG A 365 -20.35 -10.10 -13.59
CA ARG A 365 -21.57 -9.42 -13.12
C ARG A 365 -21.28 -8.16 -12.29
N THR A 366 -20.28 -8.23 -11.43
CA THR A 366 -19.87 -7.07 -10.63
C THR A 366 -19.29 -5.97 -11.51
N GLN A 367 -18.47 -6.31 -12.50
CA GLN A 367 -17.97 -5.35 -13.49
C GLN A 367 -19.11 -4.68 -14.26
N LYS A 368 -20.12 -5.43 -14.68
CA LYS A 368 -21.30 -4.88 -15.36
C LYS A 368 -22.01 -3.83 -14.49
N ILE A 369 -22.34 -4.15 -13.23
CA ILE A 369 -23.05 -3.19 -12.37
C ILE A 369 -22.21 -1.98 -12.01
N MET A 370 -20.88 -2.10 -11.96
CA MET A 370 -19.96 -0.96 -11.79
C MET A 370 -19.94 -0.10 -13.05
N THR A 371 -19.73 -0.70 -14.23
CA THR A 371 -19.63 0.01 -15.52
C THR A 371 -20.88 0.82 -15.82
N TYR A 372 -22.05 0.28 -15.53
CA TYR A 372 -23.33 0.96 -15.76
C TYR A 372 -23.79 1.82 -14.58
N GLY A 373 -22.91 2.04 -13.60
CA GLY A 373 -23.16 2.92 -12.47
C GLY A 373 -24.31 2.46 -11.56
N VAL A 374 -24.58 1.16 -11.52
CA VAL A 374 -25.60 0.56 -10.63
C VAL A 374 -25.06 0.40 -9.23
N LEU A 375 -23.76 0.10 -9.07
CA LEU A 375 -23.10 -0.08 -7.77
C LEU A 375 -22.77 1.28 -7.14
N GLU A 376 -23.13 1.44 -5.87
CA GLU A 376 -22.67 2.53 -4.98
C GLU A 376 -22.13 1.89 -3.69
N VAL A 377 -20.99 2.38 -3.19
CA VAL A 377 -20.30 1.86 -2.01
C VAL A 377 -20.41 2.89 -0.89
N SER A 378 -20.65 2.44 0.34
CA SER A 378 -20.66 3.33 1.50
C SER A 378 -19.23 3.76 1.87
N PRO A 379 -18.99 5.02 2.28
CA PRO A 379 -17.71 5.41 2.86
C PRO A 379 -17.27 4.57 4.06
N THR A 380 -18.21 3.92 4.75
CA THR A 380 -17.94 3.04 5.90
C THR A 380 -17.45 1.64 5.52
N GLN A 381 -17.45 1.30 4.24
CA GLN A 381 -16.90 0.04 3.70
C GLN A 381 -15.42 0.25 3.32
N GLU A 382 -14.61 0.60 4.31
CA GLU A 382 -13.22 1.04 4.10
C GLU A 382 -12.32 -0.07 3.54
N ASN A 383 -12.47 -1.31 4.05
CA ASN A 383 -11.68 -2.45 3.56
C ASN A 383 -12.12 -2.85 2.15
N LEU A 384 -13.42 -2.83 1.86
CA LEU A 384 -13.94 -3.08 0.52
C LEU A 384 -13.39 -2.06 -0.49
N ILE A 385 -13.38 -0.76 -0.15
CA ILE A 385 -12.83 0.30 -0.99
C ILE A 385 -11.34 0.05 -1.26
N ARG A 386 -10.59 -0.32 -0.23
CA ARG A 386 -9.16 -0.64 -0.34
C ARG A 386 -8.93 -1.85 -1.24
N GLU A 387 -9.64 -2.95 -0.99
CA GLU A 387 -9.51 -4.19 -1.77
C GLU A 387 -9.92 -4.00 -3.22
N ALA A 388 -11.01 -3.27 -3.52
CA ALA A 388 -11.44 -3.00 -4.89
C ALA A 388 -10.38 -2.29 -5.73
N GLY A 389 -9.55 -1.44 -5.10
CA GLY A 389 -8.45 -0.75 -5.76
C GLY A 389 -7.20 -1.61 -6.02
N THR A 390 -7.10 -2.78 -5.39
CA THR A 390 -5.92 -3.66 -5.45
C THR A 390 -6.23 -5.07 -5.94
N TYR A 391 -7.50 -5.43 -6.12
CA TYR A 391 -7.93 -6.76 -6.57
C TYR A 391 -7.52 -7.01 -8.01
N GLU A 392 -6.61 -7.95 -8.22
CA GLU A 392 -5.97 -8.19 -9.52
C GLU A 392 -5.97 -9.67 -9.91
N TYR A 393 -5.81 -9.93 -11.21
CA TYR A 393 -5.57 -11.27 -11.71
C TYR A 393 -4.11 -11.69 -11.48
N ASP A 394 -3.88 -12.97 -11.23
CA ASP A 394 -2.53 -13.53 -11.15
C ASP A 394 -1.82 -13.43 -12.52
N ALA A 395 -0.70 -12.71 -12.55
CA ALA A 395 0.04 -12.44 -13.79
C ALA A 395 0.47 -13.73 -14.53
N LYS A 396 0.81 -14.79 -13.79
CA LYS A 396 1.18 -16.07 -14.41
C LYS A 396 -0.02 -16.79 -14.99
N SER A 397 -1.19 -16.63 -14.38
CA SER A 397 -2.43 -17.19 -14.91
C SER A 397 -2.85 -16.48 -16.20
N ILE A 398 -2.67 -15.16 -16.27
CA ILE A 398 -2.93 -14.36 -17.49
C ILE A 398 -2.01 -14.80 -18.63
N GLU A 399 -0.71 -14.98 -18.37
CA GLU A 399 0.24 -15.52 -19.36
C GLU A 399 -0.19 -16.88 -19.92
N GLN A 400 -0.97 -17.66 -19.16
CA GLN A 400 -1.54 -18.95 -19.55
C GLN A 400 -2.94 -18.83 -20.17
N GLY A 401 -3.45 -17.61 -20.39
CA GLY A 401 -4.79 -17.36 -20.89
C GLY A 401 -5.90 -17.66 -19.89
N LYS A 402 -5.61 -17.62 -18.57
CA LYS A 402 -6.58 -17.85 -17.49
C LYS A 402 -6.73 -16.60 -16.65
N GLU A 403 -7.94 -16.21 -16.35
CA GLU A 403 -8.29 -15.08 -15.48
C GLU A 403 -8.55 -15.57 -14.06
N VAL A 404 -7.48 -15.86 -13.30
CA VAL A 404 -7.55 -16.31 -11.91
C VAL A 404 -7.16 -15.15 -10.99
N PRO A 405 -8.03 -14.70 -10.07
CA PRO A 405 -7.68 -13.66 -9.11
C PRO A 405 -6.57 -14.08 -8.15
N VAL A 406 -5.74 -13.13 -7.76
CA VAL A 406 -4.81 -13.30 -6.64
C VAL A 406 -5.60 -13.45 -5.35
N LYS A 407 -5.29 -14.49 -4.56
CA LYS A 407 -5.94 -14.79 -3.28
C LYS A 407 -5.22 -14.12 -2.10
N ILE A 408 -5.15 -12.79 -2.15
CA ILE A 408 -4.55 -11.93 -1.11
C ILE A 408 -5.44 -10.69 -0.96
N ASN A 409 -5.91 -10.40 0.25
CA ASN A 409 -6.78 -9.26 0.54
C ASN A 409 -8.00 -9.19 -0.41
N ASP A 410 -8.71 -10.31 -0.53
CA ASP A 410 -9.84 -10.47 -1.45
C ASP A 410 -11.16 -10.79 -0.71
N HIS A 411 -11.16 -10.67 0.62
CA HIS A 411 -12.27 -11.11 1.46
C HIS A 411 -13.54 -10.27 1.26
N CYS A 412 -13.41 -8.93 1.20
CA CYS A 412 -14.53 -8.04 0.92
C CYS A 412 -15.01 -8.21 -0.53
N MET A 413 -14.09 -8.52 -1.47
CA MET A 413 -14.43 -8.79 -2.86
C MET A 413 -15.25 -10.06 -2.99
N ASP A 414 -14.90 -11.12 -2.28
CA ASP A 414 -15.65 -12.37 -2.26
C ASP A 414 -17.03 -12.16 -1.61
N ALA A 415 -17.13 -11.48 -0.47
CA ALA A 415 -18.40 -11.16 0.18
C ALA A 415 -19.31 -10.29 -0.71
N MET A 416 -18.78 -9.24 -1.35
CA MET A 416 -19.52 -8.43 -2.32
C MET A 416 -20.02 -9.28 -3.47
N ARG A 417 -19.18 -10.14 -4.02
CA ARG A 417 -19.52 -11.04 -5.12
C ARG A 417 -20.67 -12.00 -4.76
N TYR A 418 -20.68 -12.54 -3.52
CA TYR A 418 -21.78 -13.39 -3.06
C TYR A 418 -23.11 -12.62 -3.00
N ALA A 419 -23.09 -11.38 -2.52
CA ALA A 419 -24.28 -10.54 -2.52
C ALA A 419 -24.76 -10.19 -3.94
N VAL A 420 -23.86 -9.85 -4.86
CA VAL A 420 -24.18 -9.55 -6.26
C VAL A 420 -24.79 -10.78 -6.94
N MET A 421 -24.18 -11.95 -6.79
CA MET A 421 -24.67 -13.20 -7.37
C MET A 421 -26.07 -13.54 -6.85
N GLY A 422 -26.28 -13.44 -5.55
CA GLY A 422 -27.58 -13.72 -4.93
C GLY A 422 -28.69 -12.76 -5.32
N MET A 423 -28.31 -11.49 -5.59
CA MET A 423 -29.24 -10.44 -6.00
C MET A 423 -29.37 -10.26 -7.51
N TRP A 424 -28.64 -11.03 -8.30
CA TRP A 424 -28.58 -10.89 -9.76
C TRP A 424 -29.94 -10.90 -10.45
N LYS A 425 -30.86 -11.71 -9.96
CA LYS A 425 -32.24 -11.78 -10.47
C LYS A 425 -33.00 -10.43 -10.43
N TYR A 426 -32.53 -9.47 -9.62
CA TYR A 426 -33.05 -8.10 -9.56
C TYR A 426 -32.12 -7.12 -10.27
N LEU A 427 -30.80 -7.25 -10.05
CA LEU A 427 -29.79 -6.31 -10.53
C LEU A 427 -29.74 -6.24 -12.06
N LYS A 428 -29.92 -7.38 -12.75
CA LYS A 428 -29.90 -7.41 -14.22
C LYS A 428 -30.95 -6.46 -14.85
N TYR A 429 -32.08 -6.23 -14.20
CA TYR A 429 -33.11 -5.30 -14.72
C TYR A 429 -32.74 -3.81 -14.54
N PHE A 430 -31.66 -3.51 -13.84
CA PHE A 430 -31.12 -2.15 -13.73
C PHE A 430 -30.13 -1.84 -14.87
N LEU A 431 -29.68 -2.86 -15.56
CA LEU A 431 -28.79 -2.75 -16.70
C LEU A 431 -29.58 -2.43 -18.01
N PRO A 432 -28.90 -1.91 -19.05
CA PRO A 432 -29.48 -1.82 -20.40
C PRO A 432 -29.96 -3.18 -20.88
N ILE A 433 -31.02 -3.19 -21.71
CA ILE A 433 -31.67 -4.44 -22.17
C ILE A 433 -30.65 -5.40 -22.82
N ALA A 434 -29.72 -4.87 -23.61
CA ALA A 434 -28.68 -5.67 -24.26
C ALA A 434 -27.73 -6.41 -23.28
N GLU A 435 -27.69 -6.00 -22.01
CA GLU A 435 -26.83 -6.57 -20.98
C GLU A 435 -27.56 -7.43 -19.93
N GLN A 436 -28.87 -7.62 -20.15
CA GLN A 436 -29.72 -8.39 -19.22
C GLN A 436 -29.72 -9.91 -19.48
N GLU A 437 -29.17 -10.33 -20.62
CA GLU A 437 -29.04 -11.75 -20.98
C GLU A 437 -27.82 -12.34 -20.27
N ASP A 438 -28.09 -13.21 -19.26
CA ASP A 438 -27.18 -14.27 -18.72
C ASP A 438 -28.02 -15.41 -18.19
#